data_0a525a609400493ce721f7cb54146b49
#
_entry.id   0a525a609400493ce721f7cb54146b49
#
_cell.length_a   1.000
_cell.length_b   1.000
_cell.length_c   1.000
_cell.angle_alpha   90.00
_cell.angle_beta   90.00
_cell.angle_gamma   90.00
#
_symmetry.space_group_name_H-M   'P 1'
#
loop_
_entity.id
_entity.type
_entity.pdbx_description
1 polymer ?
#
loop_
_entity_poly.entity_id
_entity_poly.type
_entity_poly.pdbx_seq_one_letter_code
_entity_poly.pdbx_strand_id
1 'polypeptide(L)'
;MQKKHLIGAGITAFSVILGLLWLIPLIWLIGTAFSVPSFHMTLFPTTAFTLDNIKYVWNAIPFGTYYINTLTLVVCTFAVQFFTSTLAAYALAVLDFKGQALVFAVIFMQIIIPNDVLITPNFMTLSDLKLIDSKIGMMLPFYGSAMAIFLLRQHFKSIPKALAEAAKIDGANTWQTIWGVYMPCAKPAYLSFAVISVSYHWNNYLWPLIVTNSPTNRTLTVGLAIFAKSKEAKIGRAH
;
A
#
# COMPACT_ATOMS: atom_id res chain seq x y z
N MET A 1 -22.27 25.76 31.54
CA MET A 1 -22.48 24.51 30.77
C MET A 1 -22.96 24.77 29.33
N GLN A 2 -23.94 25.62 29.07
CA GLN A 2 -24.49 25.94 27.73
C GLN A 2 -23.47 26.38 26.69
N LYS A 3 -22.49 27.22 27.03
CA LYS A 3 -21.46 27.72 26.09
C LYS A 3 -20.54 26.61 25.54
N LYS A 4 -20.22 25.60 26.35
CA LYS A 4 -19.43 24.44 25.90
C LYS A 4 -20.21 23.53 24.93
N HIS A 5 -21.53 23.39 25.13
CA HIS A 5 -22.40 22.63 24.23
C HIS A 5 -22.58 23.32 22.89
N LEU A 6 -22.72 24.65 22.86
CA LEU A 6 -22.82 25.44 21.62
C LEU A 6 -21.51 25.37 20.79
N ILE A 7 -20.36 25.50 21.45
CA ILE A 7 -19.05 25.34 20.78
C ILE A 7 -18.89 23.94 20.24
N GLY A 8 -19.25 22.91 21.02
CA GLY A 8 -19.21 21.51 20.57
C GLY A 8 -20.11 21.26 19.34
N ALA A 9 -21.35 21.75 19.38
CA ALA A 9 -22.27 21.64 18.24
C ALA A 9 -21.74 22.37 16.98
N GLY A 10 -21.12 23.54 17.15
CA GLY A 10 -20.52 24.30 16.06
C GLY A 10 -19.34 23.52 15.41
N ILE A 11 -18.45 22.94 16.22
CA ILE A 11 -17.34 22.13 15.74
C ILE A 11 -17.85 20.88 15.00
N THR A 12 -18.87 20.21 15.55
CA THR A 12 -19.47 19.03 14.90
C THR A 12 -20.12 19.41 13.57
N ALA A 13 -20.89 20.49 13.51
CA ALA A 13 -21.51 20.97 12.28
C ALA A 13 -20.45 21.32 11.22
N PHE A 14 -19.40 22.04 11.61
CA PHE A 14 -18.27 22.36 10.72
C PHE A 14 -17.58 21.09 10.20
N SER A 15 -17.30 20.11 11.06
CA SER A 15 -16.68 18.85 10.68
C SER A 15 -17.55 18.04 9.71
N VAL A 16 -18.87 18.03 9.93
CA VAL A 16 -19.81 17.36 9.01
C VAL A 16 -19.84 18.05 7.65
N ILE A 17 -19.93 19.38 7.61
CA ILE A 17 -19.90 20.15 6.37
C ILE A 17 -18.60 19.90 5.62
N LEU A 18 -17.45 19.94 6.30
CA LEU A 18 -16.15 19.65 5.71
C LEU A 18 -16.11 18.23 5.16
N GLY A 19 -16.61 17.24 5.90
CA GLY A 19 -16.71 15.86 5.45
C GLY A 19 -17.56 15.69 4.19
N LEU A 20 -18.72 16.37 4.12
CA LEU A 20 -19.58 16.36 2.94
C LEU A 20 -18.89 17.01 1.73
N LEU A 21 -18.16 18.10 1.91
CA LEU A 21 -17.38 18.74 0.84
C LEU A 21 -16.32 17.79 0.27
N TRP A 22 -15.66 17.00 1.12
CA TRP A 22 -14.68 16.00 0.68
C TRP A 22 -15.29 14.82 -0.07
N LEU A 23 -16.59 14.54 0.10
CA LEU A 23 -17.30 13.51 -0.63
C LEU A 23 -17.72 13.97 -2.04
N ILE A 24 -17.82 15.26 -2.31
CA ILE A 24 -18.27 15.79 -3.60
C ILE A 24 -17.48 15.24 -4.78
N PRO A 25 -16.11 15.27 -4.79
CA PRO A 25 -15.34 14.71 -5.90
C PRO A 25 -15.58 13.21 -6.11
N LEU A 26 -15.76 12.46 -5.02
CA LEU A 26 -16.01 11.01 -5.10
C LEU A 26 -17.39 10.72 -5.69
N ILE A 27 -18.42 11.43 -5.24
CA ILE A 27 -19.77 11.30 -5.78
C ILE A 27 -19.79 11.69 -7.25
N TRP A 28 -19.11 12.77 -7.63
CA TRP A 28 -18.97 13.19 -9.01
C TRP A 28 -18.26 12.16 -9.89
N LEU A 29 -17.16 11.55 -9.40
CA LEU A 29 -16.43 10.48 -10.08
C LEU A 29 -17.33 9.25 -10.32
N ILE A 30 -18.07 8.82 -9.30
CA ILE A 30 -19.00 7.69 -9.41
C ILE A 30 -20.12 8.05 -10.40
N GLY A 31 -20.72 9.23 -10.26
CA GLY A 31 -21.77 9.70 -11.15
C GLY A 31 -21.32 9.73 -12.61
N THR A 32 -20.12 10.24 -12.90
CA THR A 32 -19.56 10.26 -14.27
C THR A 32 -19.26 8.87 -14.82
N ALA A 33 -18.80 7.94 -13.99
CA ALA A 33 -18.53 6.58 -14.39
C ALA A 33 -19.80 5.85 -14.93
N PHE A 34 -20.97 6.20 -14.36
CA PHE A 34 -22.25 5.63 -14.73
C PHE A 34 -23.09 6.53 -15.64
N SER A 35 -22.55 7.65 -16.12
CA SER A 35 -23.27 8.56 -17.03
C SER A 35 -23.01 8.20 -18.49
N VAL A 36 -23.99 8.52 -19.35
CA VAL A 36 -23.82 8.42 -20.81
C VAL A 36 -22.66 9.33 -21.24
N PRO A 37 -21.73 8.84 -22.10
CA PRO A 37 -20.62 9.65 -22.59
C PRO A 37 -21.14 10.93 -23.26
N SER A 38 -20.89 12.08 -22.65
CA SER A 38 -21.17 13.38 -23.26
C SER A 38 -19.87 13.99 -23.76
N PHE A 39 -19.92 14.64 -24.93
CA PHE A 39 -18.77 15.30 -25.56
C PHE A 39 -18.28 16.52 -24.76
N HIS A 40 -19.11 17.01 -23.82
CA HIS A 40 -18.78 18.14 -22.95
C HIS A 40 -18.61 17.66 -21.51
N MET A 41 -17.53 18.12 -20.84
CA MET A 41 -17.41 17.99 -19.40
C MET A 41 -18.54 18.77 -18.74
N THR A 42 -19.60 18.09 -18.34
CA THR A 42 -20.65 18.68 -17.53
C THR A 42 -20.28 18.65 -16.07
N LEU A 43 -20.50 19.75 -15.37
CA LEU A 43 -20.25 19.85 -13.92
C LEU A 43 -21.09 18.85 -13.12
N PHE A 44 -22.19 18.40 -13.68
CA PHE A 44 -23.10 17.42 -13.09
C PHE A 44 -23.26 16.21 -14.00
N PRO A 45 -23.17 14.98 -13.48
CA PRO A 45 -23.43 13.79 -14.26
C PRO A 45 -24.86 13.83 -14.83
N THR A 46 -25.02 13.37 -16.07
CA THR A 46 -26.34 13.27 -16.70
C THR A 46 -27.21 12.27 -15.95
N THR A 47 -28.51 12.50 -15.91
CA THR A 47 -29.49 11.67 -15.18
C THR A 47 -29.70 10.28 -15.80
N ALA A 48 -29.16 10.01 -16.97
CA ALA A 48 -29.25 8.70 -17.62
C ALA A 48 -28.10 7.78 -17.16
N PHE A 49 -28.45 6.74 -16.43
CA PHE A 49 -27.50 5.72 -15.97
C PHE A 49 -27.20 4.71 -17.09
N THR A 50 -25.89 4.44 -17.29
CA THR A 50 -25.41 3.39 -18.20
C THR A 50 -24.22 2.64 -17.60
N LEU A 51 -24.04 1.39 -18.00
CA LEU A 51 -22.87 0.56 -17.70
C LEU A 51 -21.87 0.53 -18.88
N ASP A 52 -22.13 1.28 -19.95
CA ASP A 52 -21.35 1.19 -21.18
C ASP A 52 -19.90 1.63 -21.00
N ASN A 53 -19.65 2.63 -20.14
CA ASN A 53 -18.28 3.04 -19.81
C ASN A 53 -17.50 1.89 -19.14
N ILE A 54 -18.12 1.18 -18.22
CA ILE A 54 -17.51 0.04 -17.52
C ILE A 54 -17.27 -1.10 -18.49
N LYS A 55 -18.27 -1.47 -19.31
CA LYS A 55 -18.14 -2.50 -20.35
C LYS A 55 -17.05 -2.15 -21.35
N TYR A 56 -16.99 -0.87 -21.75
CA TYR A 56 -15.96 -0.40 -22.68
C TYR A 56 -14.56 -0.59 -22.14
N VAL A 57 -14.28 -0.14 -20.89
CA VAL A 57 -12.97 -0.29 -20.27
C VAL A 57 -12.63 -1.77 -20.07
N TRP A 58 -13.61 -2.57 -19.63
CA TRP A 58 -13.42 -4.00 -19.41
C TRP A 58 -13.00 -4.76 -20.68
N ASN A 59 -13.58 -4.37 -21.83
CA ASN A 59 -13.28 -5.00 -23.10
C ASN A 59 -12.06 -4.39 -23.83
N ALA A 60 -11.71 -3.15 -23.50
CA ALA A 60 -10.63 -2.42 -24.17
C ALA A 60 -9.23 -2.79 -23.65
N ILE A 61 -9.13 -3.28 -22.41
CA ILE A 61 -7.88 -3.69 -21.77
C ILE A 61 -8.09 -5.01 -21.02
N PRO A 62 -7.06 -5.81 -20.79
CA PRO A 62 -7.14 -7.03 -20.01
C PRO A 62 -7.28 -6.71 -18.51
N PHE A 63 -8.38 -6.06 -18.13
CA PHE A 63 -8.63 -5.53 -16.79
C PHE A 63 -8.47 -6.60 -15.70
N GLY A 64 -9.03 -7.79 -15.91
CA GLY A 64 -8.92 -8.90 -14.96
C GLY A 64 -7.47 -9.32 -14.71
N THR A 65 -6.65 -9.36 -15.76
CA THR A 65 -5.21 -9.68 -15.64
C THR A 65 -4.50 -8.61 -14.81
N TYR A 66 -4.73 -7.34 -15.08
CA TYR A 66 -4.11 -6.22 -14.35
C TYR A 66 -4.51 -6.21 -12.87
N TYR A 67 -5.79 -6.48 -12.60
CA TYR A 67 -6.32 -6.59 -11.23
C TYR A 67 -5.64 -7.73 -10.46
N ILE A 68 -5.56 -8.92 -11.06
CA ILE A 68 -4.91 -10.09 -10.47
C ILE A 68 -3.41 -9.83 -10.25
N ASN A 69 -2.73 -9.16 -11.18
CA ASN A 69 -1.32 -8.79 -11.03
C ASN A 69 -1.11 -7.86 -9.84
N THR A 70 -1.97 -6.84 -9.69
CA THR A 70 -1.92 -5.93 -8.55
C THR A 70 -2.18 -6.67 -7.24
N LEU A 71 -3.20 -7.52 -7.21
CA LEU A 71 -3.52 -8.33 -6.03
C LEU A 71 -2.36 -9.26 -5.66
N THR A 72 -1.75 -9.92 -6.64
CA THR A 72 -0.57 -10.77 -6.45
C THR A 72 0.60 -9.96 -5.89
N LEU A 73 0.90 -8.79 -6.48
CA LEU A 73 1.93 -7.88 -5.98
C LEU A 73 1.70 -7.53 -4.51
N VAL A 74 0.48 -7.07 -4.18
CA VAL A 74 0.14 -6.62 -2.83
C VAL A 74 0.22 -7.76 -1.82
N VAL A 75 -0.46 -8.89 -2.10
CA VAL A 75 -0.57 -10.01 -1.16
C VAL A 75 0.79 -10.69 -0.95
N CYS A 76 1.50 -11.00 -2.04
CA CYS A 76 2.79 -11.69 -1.93
C CYS A 76 3.85 -10.79 -1.27
N THR A 77 3.91 -9.52 -1.62
CA THR A 77 4.85 -8.58 -0.98
C THR A 77 4.52 -8.44 0.51
N PHE A 78 3.25 -8.23 0.85
CA PHE A 78 2.84 -8.14 2.26
C PHE A 78 3.15 -9.41 3.03
N ALA A 79 2.89 -10.60 2.47
CA ALA A 79 3.19 -11.88 3.13
C ALA A 79 4.69 -12.00 3.44
N VAL A 80 5.58 -11.70 2.49
CA VAL A 80 7.02 -11.74 2.73
C VAL A 80 7.43 -10.68 3.76
N GLN A 81 6.94 -9.45 3.62
CA GLN A 81 7.21 -8.37 4.59
C GLN A 81 6.74 -8.73 6.01
N PHE A 82 5.59 -9.40 6.13
CA PHE A 82 5.06 -9.83 7.42
C PHE A 82 6.06 -10.72 8.16
N PHE A 83 6.62 -11.71 7.51
CA PHE A 83 7.61 -12.60 8.12
C PHE A 83 8.95 -11.91 8.35
N THR A 84 9.51 -11.28 7.33
CA THR A 84 10.84 -10.64 7.42
C THR A 84 10.86 -9.54 8.47
N SER A 85 9.81 -8.69 8.50
CA SER A 85 9.74 -7.59 9.46
C SER A 85 9.46 -8.07 10.89
N THR A 86 8.66 -9.13 11.06
CA THR A 86 8.41 -9.73 12.39
C THR A 86 9.70 -10.26 12.98
N LEU A 87 10.45 -11.06 12.22
CA LEU A 87 11.70 -11.66 12.68
C LEU A 87 12.76 -10.59 12.97
N ALA A 88 12.90 -9.61 12.08
CA ALA A 88 13.83 -8.49 12.29
C ALA A 88 13.44 -7.63 13.50
N ALA A 89 12.15 -7.30 13.64
CA ALA A 89 11.66 -6.55 14.79
C ALA A 89 11.87 -7.28 16.11
N TYR A 90 11.61 -8.60 16.12
CA TYR A 90 11.87 -9.43 17.31
C TYR A 90 13.37 -9.44 17.67
N ALA A 91 14.25 -9.69 16.71
CA ALA A 91 15.67 -9.66 16.93
C ALA A 91 16.14 -8.31 17.47
N LEU A 92 15.63 -7.21 16.92
CA LEU A 92 15.99 -5.84 17.31
C LEU A 92 15.26 -5.31 18.54
N ALA A 93 14.26 -5.99 19.06
CA ALA A 93 13.53 -5.59 20.26
C ALA A 93 13.88 -6.42 21.50
N VAL A 94 14.10 -7.71 21.30
CA VAL A 94 14.10 -8.73 22.37
C VAL A 94 15.47 -9.37 22.57
N LEU A 95 16.22 -9.58 21.47
CA LEU A 95 17.54 -10.21 21.58
C LEU A 95 18.60 -9.16 21.90
N ASP A 96 19.46 -9.47 22.89
CA ASP A 96 20.59 -8.63 23.23
C ASP A 96 21.83 -9.11 22.46
N PHE A 97 22.28 -8.31 21.47
CA PHE A 97 23.49 -8.59 20.70
C PHE A 97 24.32 -7.31 20.45
N LYS A 98 25.62 -7.48 20.29
CA LYS A 98 26.54 -6.35 20.03
C LYS A 98 26.21 -5.72 18.68
N GLY A 99 26.08 -4.39 18.64
CA GLY A 99 25.79 -3.66 17.40
C GLY A 99 24.30 -3.54 17.06
N GLN A 100 23.38 -4.02 17.89
CA GLN A 100 21.92 -3.93 17.67
C GLN A 100 21.45 -2.51 17.30
N ALA A 101 21.98 -1.49 18.00
CA ALA A 101 21.62 -0.10 17.73
C ALA A 101 22.11 0.36 16.35
N LEU A 102 23.31 -0.06 15.94
CA LEU A 102 23.86 0.24 14.62
C LEU A 102 23.05 -0.42 13.50
N VAL A 103 22.74 -1.71 13.65
CA VAL A 103 21.90 -2.43 12.67
C VAL A 103 20.54 -1.77 12.53
N PHE A 104 19.92 -1.40 13.66
CA PHE A 104 18.65 -0.67 13.62
C PHE A 104 18.79 0.70 12.94
N ALA A 105 19.85 1.45 13.21
CA ALA A 105 20.09 2.75 12.59
C ALA A 105 20.26 2.62 11.07
N VAL A 106 21.00 1.61 10.59
CA VAL A 106 21.18 1.34 9.15
C VAL A 106 19.84 1.00 8.47
N ILE A 107 19.03 0.13 9.10
CA ILE A 107 17.69 -0.19 8.58
C ILE A 107 16.81 1.06 8.57
N PHE A 108 16.87 1.87 9.62
CA PHE A 108 16.06 3.08 9.76
C PHE A 108 16.41 4.15 8.71
N MET A 109 17.68 4.21 8.25
CA MET A 109 18.09 5.10 7.16
C MET A 109 17.27 4.88 5.87
N GLN A 110 16.78 3.67 5.62
CA GLN A 110 15.92 3.40 4.46
C GLN A 110 14.66 4.26 4.45
N ILE A 111 14.12 4.65 5.63
CA ILE A 111 12.91 5.49 5.70
C ILE A 111 13.21 6.94 5.24
N ILE A 112 14.46 7.38 5.41
CA ILE A 112 14.88 8.75 5.07
C ILE A 112 15.17 8.85 3.57
N ILE A 113 15.61 7.76 2.94
CA ILE A 113 15.94 7.75 1.51
C ILE A 113 14.65 7.67 0.70
N PRO A 114 14.35 8.66 -0.17
CA PRO A 114 13.20 8.59 -1.05
C PRO A 114 13.30 7.38 -1.98
N ASN A 115 12.23 6.61 -2.10
CA ASN A 115 12.21 5.41 -2.94
C ASN A 115 12.53 5.70 -4.41
N ASP A 116 12.20 6.90 -4.90
CA ASP A 116 12.42 7.31 -6.28
C ASP A 116 13.91 7.38 -6.65
N VAL A 117 14.79 7.69 -5.68
CA VAL A 117 16.24 7.69 -5.87
C VAL A 117 16.78 6.27 -6.11
N LEU A 118 16.12 5.28 -5.55
CA LEU A 118 16.51 3.87 -5.64
C LEU A 118 16.00 3.17 -6.92
N ILE A 119 15.20 3.85 -7.74
CA ILE A 119 14.62 3.26 -8.96
C ILE A 119 15.72 2.79 -9.91
N THR A 120 16.67 3.65 -10.23
CA THR A 120 17.74 3.33 -11.18
C THR A 120 18.65 2.18 -10.69
N PRO A 121 19.22 2.20 -9.48
CA PRO A 121 20.04 1.09 -9.01
C PRO A 121 19.26 -0.22 -8.87
N ASN A 122 17.99 -0.17 -8.43
CA ASN A 122 17.14 -1.35 -8.37
C ASN A 122 16.87 -1.93 -9.77
N PHE A 123 16.60 -1.06 -10.76
CA PHE A 123 16.41 -1.49 -12.15
C PHE A 123 17.66 -2.16 -12.72
N MET A 124 18.83 -1.58 -12.50
CA MET A 124 20.11 -2.18 -12.94
C MET A 124 20.31 -3.56 -12.31
N THR A 125 20.12 -3.68 -11.00
CA THR A 125 20.23 -4.96 -10.29
C THR A 125 19.26 -6.01 -10.85
N LEU A 126 17.99 -5.63 -11.12
CA LEU A 126 17.02 -6.56 -11.70
C LEU A 126 17.33 -6.92 -13.16
N SER A 127 17.93 -6.01 -13.91
CA SER A 127 18.41 -6.27 -15.26
C SER A 127 19.51 -7.32 -15.26
N ASP A 128 20.50 -7.18 -14.38
CA ASP A 128 21.60 -8.14 -14.23
C ASP A 128 21.11 -9.53 -13.79
N LEU A 129 20.09 -9.55 -12.93
CA LEU A 129 19.41 -10.77 -12.47
C LEU A 129 18.42 -11.35 -13.51
N LYS A 130 18.19 -10.67 -14.66
CA LYS A 130 17.22 -11.05 -15.70
C LYS A 130 15.79 -11.17 -15.16
N LEU A 131 15.44 -10.32 -14.20
CA LEU A 131 14.12 -10.27 -13.54
C LEU A 131 13.25 -9.10 -14.04
N ILE A 132 13.70 -8.35 -15.04
CA ILE A 132 12.87 -7.33 -15.69
C ILE A 132 11.67 -8.03 -16.34
N ASP A 133 10.53 -7.34 -16.35
CA ASP A 133 9.24 -7.82 -16.84
C ASP A 133 8.76 -9.11 -16.16
N SER A 134 9.02 -9.23 -14.85
CA SER A 134 8.55 -10.36 -14.04
C SER A 134 7.85 -9.90 -12.77
N LYS A 135 6.93 -10.72 -12.27
CA LYS A 135 6.22 -10.44 -11.00
C LYS A 135 7.19 -10.42 -9.82
N ILE A 136 8.18 -11.31 -9.82
CA ILE A 136 9.21 -11.35 -8.77
C ILE A 136 10.05 -10.08 -8.79
N GLY A 137 10.45 -9.59 -9.97
CA GLY A 137 11.20 -8.35 -10.10
C GLY A 137 10.43 -7.14 -9.57
N MET A 138 9.11 -7.09 -9.76
CA MET A 138 8.29 -6.03 -9.16
C MET A 138 8.28 -6.05 -7.63
N MET A 139 8.32 -7.24 -7.01
CA MET A 139 8.17 -7.43 -5.57
C MET A 139 9.49 -7.38 -4.80
N LEU A 140 10.57 -7.86 -5.40
CA LEU A 140 11.85 -8.11 -4.75
C LEU A 140 12.42 -6.92 -3.96
N PRO A 141 12.44 -5.68 -4.47
CA PRO A 141 12.97 -4.53 -3.73
C PRO A 141 12.18 -4.19 -2.46
N PHE A 142 10.96 -4.71 -2.35
CA PHE A 142 10.05 -4.40 -1.25
C PHE A 142 9.92 -5.51 -0.21
N TYR A 143 10.66 -6.60 -0.31
CA TYR A 143 10.59 -7.71 0.66
C TYR A 143 11.09 -7.35 2.06
N GLY A 144 11.85 -6.28 2.20
CA GLY A 144 12.19 -5.66 3.48
C GLY A 144 11.47 -4.33 3.65
N SER A 145 10.86 -4.10 4.82
CA SER A 145 10.19 -2.84 5.14
C SER A 145 10.73 -2.26 6.43
N ALA A 146 11.56 -1.21 6.33
CA ALA A 146 12.09 -0.51 7.49
C ALA A 146 10.96 0.10 8.35
N MET A 147 9.89 0.60 7.74
CA MET A 147 8.73 1.12 8.45
C MET A 147 8.02 0.03 9.27
N ALA A 148 7.83 -1.16 8.69
CA ALA A 148 7.22 -2.28 9.41
C ALA A 148 8.12 -2.73 10.57
N ILE A 149 9.43 -2.87 10.34
CA ILE A 149 10.41 -3.23 11.38
C ILE A 149 10.37 -2.21 12.50
N PHE A 150 10.37 -0.91 12.18
CA PHE A 150 10.30 0.16 13.18
C PHE A 150 9.02 0.06 14.02
N LEU A 151 7.87 -0.04 13.37
CA LEU A 151 6.56 -0.07 14.02
C LEU A 151 6.42 -1.28 14.94
N LEU A 152 6.75 -2.47 14.44
CA LEU A 152 6.69 -3.71 15.22
C LEU A 152 7.71 -3.70 16.37
N ARG A 153 8.94 -3.23 16.12
CA ARG A 153 9.97 -3.11 17.17
C ARG A 153 9.52 -2.21 18.32
N GLN A 154 8.89 -1.06 18.04
CA GLN A 154 8.38 -0.17 19.08
C GLN A 154 7.31 -0.87 19.93
N HIS A 155 6.39 -1.59 19.31
CA HIS A 155 5.39 -2.36 20.03
C HIS A 155 5.99 -3.52 20.81
N PHE A 156 6.92 -4.28 20.23
CA PHE A 156 7.58 -5.40 20.94
C PHE A 156 8.34 -4.92 22.17
N LYS A 157 8.98 -3.75 22.11
CA LYS A 157 9.65 -3.14 23.26
C LYS A 157 8.69 -2.70 24.37
N SER A 158 7.43 -2.42 24.06
CA SER A 158 6.43 -2.03 25.06
C SER A 158 5.79 -3.23 25.77
N ILE A 159 6.00 -4.45 25.27
CA ILE A 159 5.48 -5.67 25.89
C ILE A 159 6.30 -5.99 27.14
N PRO A 160 5.66 -6.22 28.31
CA PRO A 160 6.36 -6.58 29.52
C PRO A 160 7.20 -7.85 29.36
N LYS A 161 8.48 -7.81 29.74
CA LYS A 161 9.40 -8.96 29.64
C LYS A 161 8.90 -10.18 30.39
N ALA A 162 8.17 -9.98 31.48
CA ALA A 162 7.59 -11.05 32.28
C ALA A 162 6.71 -12.03 31.45
N LEU A 163 6.04 -11.54 30.38
CA LEU A 163 5.24 -12.41 29.51
C LEU A 163 6.11 -13.39 28.70
N ALA A 164 7.24 -12.90 28.20
CA ALA A 164 8.19 -13.74 27.47
C ALA A 164 8.94 -14.70 28.42
N GLU A 165 9.26 -14.25 29.62
CA GLU A 165 9.88 -15.07 30.69
C GLU A 165 8.93 -16.19 31.14
N ALA A 166 7.65 -15.90 31.35
CA ALA A 166 6.64 -16.91 31.68
C ALA A 166 6.53 -17.95 30.58
N ALA A 167 6.43 -17.54 29.31
CA ALA A 167 6.40 -18.46 28.18
C ALA A 167 7.65 -19.35 28.13
N LYS A 168 8.82 -18.80 28.48
CA LYS A 168 10.07 -19.56 28.52
C LYS A 168 10.09 -20.57 29.67
N ILE A 169 9.51 -20.23 30.84
CA ILE A 169 9.33 -21.15 31.99
C ILE A 169 8.40 -22.29 31.59
N ASP A 170 7.35 -21.99 30.81
CA ASP A 170 6.41 -22.98 30.26
C ASP A 170 7.02 -23.85 29.13
N GLY A 171 8.31 -23.66 28.81
CA GLY A 171 9.03 -24.43 27.81
C GLY A 171 8.86 -23.96 26.36
N ALA A 172 8.29 -22.79 26.14
CA ALA A 172 8.12 -22.24 24.79
C ALA A 172 9.48 -21.92 24.13
N ASN A 173 9.66 -22.38 22.90
CA ASN A 173 10.81 -22.01 22.09
C ASN A 173 10.62 -20.59 21.51
N THR A 174 11.68 -20.04 20.89
CA THR A 174 11.68 -18.69 20.32
C THR A 174 10.54 -18.49 19.31
N TRP A 175 10.27 -19.49 18.46
CA TRP A 175 9.20 -19.42 17.47
C TRP A 175 7.83 -19.35 18.12
N GLN A 176 7.58 -20.20 19.10
CA GLN A 176 6.34 -20.18 19.90
C GLN A 176 6.16 -18.87 20.64
N THR A 177 7.25 -18.29 21.17
CA THR A 177 7.21 -17.01 21.86
C THR A 177 6.86 -15.86 20.90
N ILE A 178 7.43 -15.83 19.69
CA ILE A 178 7.09 -14.82 18.69
C ILE A 178 5.61 -14.86 18.33
N TRP A 179 5.11 -16.05 17.97
CA TRP A 179 3.74 -16.19 17.46
C TRP A 179 2.68 -16.32 18.54
N GLY A 180 3.03 -16.83 19.71
CA GLY A 180 2.10 -17.01 20.83
C GLY A 180 2.03 -15.82 21.79
N VAL A 181 3.10 -15.02 21.90
CA VAL A 181 3.14 -13.88 22.84
C VAL A 181 3.24 -12.55 22.10
N TYR A 182 4.33 -12.34 21.35
CA TYR A 182 4.60 -11.02 20.77
C TYR A 182 3.60 -10.63 19.67
N MET A 183 3.31 -11.54 18.76
CA MET A 183 2.38 -11.26 17.65
C MET A 183 0.96 -10.93 18.13
N PRO A 184 0.33 -11.71 19.04
CA PRO A 184 -0.98 -11.36 19.56
C PRO A 184 -1.01 -10.04 20.34
N CYS A 185 0.02 -9.76 21.13
CA CYS A 185 0.12 -8.51 21.88
C CYS A 185 0.31 -7.28 20.97
N ALA A 186 0.93 -7.46 19.80
CA ALA A 186 1.19 -6.39 18.84
C ALA A 186 0.16 -6.31 17.70
N LYS A 187 -1.02 -6.93 17.81
CA LYS A 187 -2.08 -6.88 16.78
C LYS A 187 -2.35 -5.48 16.21
N PRO A 188 -2.46 -4.40 17.02
CA PRO A 188 -2.69 -3.06 16.49
C PRO A 188 -1.57 -2.59 15.54
N ALA A 189 -0.31 -2.93 15.86
CA ALA A 189 0.82 -2.59 14.99
C ALA A 189 0.79 -3.36 13.68
N TYR A 190 0.43 -4.63 13.70
CA TYR A 190 0.26 -5.43 12.48
C TYR A 190 -0.86 -4.90 11.61
N LEU A 191 -1.99 -4.48 12.18
CA LEU A 191 -3.08 -3.87 11.42
C LEU A 191 -2.65 -2.54 10.78
N SER A 192 -1.96 -1.68 11.54
CA SER A 192 -1.42 -0.42 11.01
C SER A 192 -0.43 -0.67 9.88
N PHE A 193 0.49 -1.61 10.07
CA PHE A 193 1.44 -2.01 9.03
C PHE A 193 0.72 -2.59 7.79
N ALA A 194 -0.27 -3.45 7.97
CA ALA A 194 -1.04 -4.01 6.85
C ALA A 194 -1.71 -2.93 6.00
N VAL A 195 -2.37 -1.95 6.64
CA VAL A 195 -2.99 -0.83 5.93
C VAL A 195 -1.96 -0.02 5.15
N ILE A 196 -0.82 0.30 5.77
CA ILE A 196 0.27 1.06 5.12
C ILE A 196 0.83 0.28 3.92
N SER A 197 1.19 -0.98 4.11
CA SER A 197 1.79 -1.82 3.06
C SER A 197 0.83 -2.06 1.90
N VAL A 198 -0.41 -2.45 2.19
CA VAL A 198 -1.44 -2.69 1.17
C VAL A 198 -1.72 -1.42 0.37
N SER A 199 -1.93 -0.29 1.05
CA SER A 199 -2.19 0.99 0.38
C SER A 199 -1.02 1.43 -0.49
N TYR A 200 0.21 1.29 0.00
CA TYR A 200 1.41 1.67 -0.73
C TYR A 200 1.57 0.84 -2.02
N HIS A 201 1.50 -0.48 -1.93
CA HIS A 201 1.70 -1.36 -3.07
C HIS A 201 0.53 -1.34 -4.06
N TRP A 202 -0.69 -1.14 -3.58
CA TRP A 202 -1.88 -0.99 -4.43
C TRP A 202 -1.79 0.27 -5.31
N ASN A 203 -1.34 1.38 -4.74
CA ASN A 203 -1.26 2.66 -5.44
C ASN A 203 0.08 2.86 -6.19
N ASN A 204 1.03 1.94 -6.06
CA ASN A 204 2.33 2.08 -6.70
C ASN A 204 2.18 2.04 -8.23
N TYR A 205 2.65 3.11 -8.86
CA TYR A 205 2.57 3.30 -10.30
C TYR A 205 3.94 3.32 -10.96
N LEU A 206 4.88 4.13 -10.42
CA LEU A 206 6.13 4.46 -11.10
C LEU A 206 7.04 3.24 -11.23
N TRP A 207 7.21 2.48 -10.18
CA TRP A 207 8.05 1.28 -10.21
C TRP A 207 7.52 0.19 -11.14
N PRO A 208 6.26 -0.25 -11.07
CA PRO A 208 5.71 -1.18 -12.03
C PRO A 208 5.76 -0.69 -13.47
N LEU A 209 5.59 0.63 -13.72
CA LEU A 209 5.68 1.21 -15.04
C LEU A 209 7.07 1.02 -15.66
N ILE A 210 8.13 1.17 -14.85
CA ILE A 210 9.51 1.08 -15.31
C ILE A 210 9.95 -0.38 -15.49
N VAL A 211 9.49 -1.29 -14.62
CA VAL A 211 10.01 -2.66 -14.56
C VAL A 211 9.18 -3.64 -15.39
N THR A 212 7.98 -3.24 -15.88
CA THR A 212 7.14 -4.12 -16.71
C THR A 212 7.00 -3.59 -18.13
N ASN A 213 7.24 -4.46 -19.11
CA ASN A 213 7.12 -4.16 -20.54
C ASN A 213 5.87 -4.80 -21.14
N SER A 214 5.60 -6.06 -20.81
CA SER A 214 4.49 -6.84 -21.38
C SER A 214 3.15 -6.49 -20.73
N PRO A 215 2.05 -6.49 -21.50
CA PRO A 215 0.71 -6.31 -20.93
C PRO A 215 0.35 -7.36 -19.88
N THR A 216 0.90 -8.57 -19.99
CA THR A 216 0.60 -9.68 -19.09
C THR A 216 1.11 -9.45 -17.66
N ASN A 217 2.14 -8.61 -17.48
CA ASN A 217 2.76 -8.33 -16.17
C ASN A 217 2.37 -6.97 -15.58
N ARG A 218 1.67 -6.12 -16.35
CA ARG A 218 1.27 -4.77 -15.87
C ARG A 218 0.31 -4.84 -14.70
N THR A 219 0.47 -3.89 -13.79
CA THR A 219 -0.48 -3.64 -12.70
C THR A 219 -1.67 -2.83 -13.19
N LEU A 220 -2.73 -2.78 -12.40
CA LEU A 220 -3.95 -2.03 -12.71
C LEU A 220 -3.67 -0.54 -12.91
N THR A 221 -2.89 0.07 -12.02
CA THR A 221 -2.50 1.49 -12.08
C THR A 221 -1.78 1.82 -13.38
N VAL A 222 -0.82 0.99 -13.80
CA VAL A 222 -0.08 1.14 -15.07
C VAL A 222 -1.00 0.94 -16.26
N GLY A 223 -1.81 -0.11 -16.25
CA GLY A 223 -2.73 -0.43 -17.34
C GLY A 223 -3.75 0.68 -17.60
N LEU A 224 -4.35 1.22 -16.53
CA LEU A 224 -5.30 2.33 -16.62
C LEU A 224 -4.63 3.62 -17.10
N ALA A 225 -3.42 3.94 -16.63
CA ALA A 225 -2.71 5.13 -17.08
C ALA A 225 -2.33 5.08 -18.56
N ILE A 226 -1.90 3.92 -19.08
CA ILE A 226 -1.60 3.72 -20.50
C ILE A 226 -2.88 3.83 -21.33
N PHE A 227 -3.98 3.25 -20.85
CA PHE A 227 -5.28 3.36 -21.50
C PHE A 227 -5.77 4.81 -21.62
N ALA A 228 -5.68 5.59 -20.52
CA ALA A 228 -6.04 7.00 -20.51
C ALA A 228 -5.24 7.80 -21.55
N LYS A 229 -3.90 7.66 -21.55
CA LYS A 229 -3.02 8.32 -22.53
C LYS A 229 -3.33 7.92 -23.97
N SER A 230 -3.68 6.67 -24.23
CA SER A 230 -4.03 6.22 -25.57
C SER A 230 -5.32 6.85 -26.11
N LYS A 231 -6.27 7.17 -25.23
CA LYS A 231 -7.50 7.90 -25.58
C LYS A 231 -7.22 9.37 -25.89
N GLU A 232 -6.43 10.04 -25.05
CA GLU A 232 -6.04 11.43 -25.28
C GLU A 232 -5.32 11.61 -26.62
N ALA A 233 -4.42 10.69 -26.98
CA ALA A 233 -3.72 10.70 -28.26
C ALA A 233 -4.65 10.48 -29.46
N LYS A 234 -5.75 9.75 -29.32
CA LYS A 234 -6.75 9.57 -30.38
C LYS A 234 -7.63 10.81 -30.56
N ILE A 235 -8.00 11.47 -29.46
CA ILE A 235 -8.81 12.71 -29.48
C ILE A 235 -7.98 13.86 -30.10
N GLY A 236 -6.71 14.00 -29.70
CA GLY A 236 -5.82 15.04 -30.22
C GLY A 236 -5.40 14.88 -31.69
N ARG A 237 -5.62 13.72 -32.32
CA ARG A 237 -5.39 13.49 -33.75
C ARG A 237 -6.66 13.69 -34.61
N ALA A 238 -7.79 13.88 -33.97
CA ALA A 238 -9.09 14.11 -34.67
C ALA A 238 -9.40 15.62 -34.80
N HIS A 239 -8.48 16.47 -34.41
CA HIS A 239 -8.42 17.90 -34.67
C HIS A 239 -7.17 18.22 -35.49
#